data_f027af0a0a2cbf9f92267494d2fe378f
#
_entry.id   f027af0a0a2cbf9f92267494d2fe378f
#
_cell.length_a   1.000
_cell.length_b   1.000
_cell.length_c   1.000
_cell.angle_alpha   90.00
_cell.angle_beta   90.00
_cell.angle_gamma   90.00
#
_symmetry.space_group_name_H-M   'P 1'
#
loop_
_entity.id
_entity.type
_entity.pdbx_description
1 polymer ?
#
loop_
_entity_poly.entity_id
_entity_poly.type
_entity_poly.pdbx_seq_one_letter_code
_entity_poly.pdbx_strand_id
1 'polypeptide(L)'
;NFDKDDMVRFVKKYIPRKDDWTSIKNRVIVEGERVKFLAKISIDIDVKTGQVSFALPDFGLGYKDTIVEGDVWAECKDDLVRGNDVWGMIELGYRSPEDFDIEFEYESKRSRGKTSRDGRIRLISFKNFCPYQIDLDQYKDARREFSTDEWIDIILGAVDYNANGYETEEQKLTMLTRLLPFVEK
;
A
#
# COMPACT_ATOMS: atom_id res chain seq x y z
N ASN A 1 -11.17 -3.06 -23.89
CA ASN A 1 -10.94 -4.47 -23.62
C ASN A 1 -9.49 -4.65 -23.21
N PHE A 2 -9.26 -4.98 -21.94
CA PHE A 2 -7.95 -5.41 -21.48
C PHE A 2 -7.70 -6.80 -22.08
N ASP A 3 -6.63 -6.93 -22.86
CA ASP A 3 -6.19 -8.22 -23.37
C ASP A 3 -5.56 -9.02 -22.22
N LYS A 4 -5.60 -10.35 -22.31
CA LYS A 4 -5.00 -11.27 -21.35
C LYS A 4 -3.51 -10.98 -21.13
N ASP A 5 -2.80 -10.63 -22.19
CA ASP A 5 -1.38 -10.32 -22.16
C ASP A 5 -1.10 -8.99 -21.42
N ASP A 6 -1.97 -8.00 -21.58
CA ASP A 6 -1.90 -6.73 -20.83
C ASP A 6 -2.14 -6.96 -19.34
N MET A 7 -3.08 -7.83 -18.98
CA MET A 7 -3.34 -8.21 -17.58
C MET A 7 -2.12 -8.90 -16.96
N VAL A 8 -1.51 -9.85 -17.68
CA VAL A 8 -0.30 -10.54 -17.21
C VAL A 8 0.86 -9.58 -17.02
N ARG A 9 1.05 -8.62 -17.94
CA ARG A 9 2.09 -7.57 -17.81
C ARG A 9 1.82 -6.67 -16.60
N PHE A 10 0.56 -6.26 -16.41
CA PHE A 10 0.15 -5.45 -15.27
C PHE A 10 0.44 -6.16 -13.95
N VAL A 11 0.00 -7.42 -13.81
CA VAL A 11 0.23 -8.22 -12.61
C VAL A 11 1.73 -8.37 -12.34
N LYS A 12 2.53 -8.75 -13.32
CA LYS A 12 3.98 -8.87 -13.16
C LYS A 12 4.66 -7.57 -12.76
N LYS A 13 4.16 -6.44 -13.23
CA LYS A 13 4.75 -5.13 -12.96
C LYS A 13 4.39 -4.62 -11.55
N TYR A 14 3.14 -4.78 -11.15
CA TYR A 14 2.62 -4.12 -9.95
C TYR A 14 2.33 -5.06 -8.78
N ILE A 15 2.34 -6.38 -8.99
CA ILE A 15 2.12 -7.40 -7.97
C ILE A 15 3.25 -8.44 -8.06
N PRO A 16 4.49 -8.06 -7.70
CA PRO A 16 5.62 -8.98 -7.78
C PRO A 16 5.50 -10.09 -6.74
N ARG A 17 6.09 -11.23 -7.07
CA ARG A 17 6.23 -12.35 -6.15
C ARG A 17 7.52 -12.20 -5.34
N LYS A 18 7.62 -12.96 -4.25
CA LYS A 18 8.83 -13.00 -3.43
C LYS A 18 10.10 -13.32 -4.23
N ASP A 19 9.98 -14.20 -5.23
CA ASP A 19 11.11 -14.60 -6.08
C ASP A 19 11.58 -13.48 -7.03
N ASP A 20 10.74 -12.48 -7.29
CA ASP A 20 11.09 -11.32 -8.12
C ASP A 20 11.95 -10.30 -7.37
N TRP A 21 12.12 -10.48 -6.03
CA TRP A 21 12.79 -9.50 -5.19
C TRP A 21 14.23 -9.22 -5.59
N THR A 22 14.97 -10.23 -6.02
CA THR A 22 16.35 -10.04 -6.49
C THR A 22 16.40 -9.15 -7.74
N SER A 23 15.46 -9.32 -8.65
CA SER A 23 15.33 -8.48 -9.85
C SER A 23 14.96 -7.04 -9.47
N ILE A 24 14.02 -6.86 -8.54
CA ILE A 24 13.64 -5.52 -8.03
C ILE A 24 14.83 -4.83 -7.38
N LYS A 25 15.59 -5.52 -6.54
CA LYS A 25 16.81 -4.97 -5.92
C LYS A 25 17.84 -4.51 -6.97
N ASN A 26 18.06 -5.33 -8.00
CA ASN A 26 18.99 -4.97 -9.07
C ASN A 26 18.57 -3.67 -9.75
N ARG A 27 17.30 -3.56 -10.13
CA ARG A 27 16.75 -2.35 -10.76
C ARG A 27 16.87 -1.13 -9.88
N VAL A 28 16.53 -1.27 -8.59
CA VAL A 28 16.55 -0.15 -7.63
C VAL A 28 17.98 0.26 -7.28
N ILE A 29 18.85 -0.69 -6.94
CA ILE A 29 20.17 -0.40 -6.36
C ILE A 29 21.25 -0.22 -7.44
N VAL A 30 21.24 -1.08 -8.47
CA VAL A 30 22.30 -1.11 -9.48
C VAL A 30 21.97 -0.21 -10.67
N GLU A 31 20.71 -0.28 -11.14
CA GLU A 31 20.25 0.50 -12.30
C GLU A 31 19.72 1.88 -11.92
N GLY A 32 19.51 2.14 -10.61
CA GLY A 32 19.01 3.43 -10.11
C GLY A 32 17.56 3.73 -10.47
N GLU A 33 16.80 2.69 -10.84
CA GLU A 33 15.40 2.86 -11.23
C GLU A 33 14.50 3.10 -10.03
N ARG A 34 13.43 3.86 -10.24
CA ARG A 34 12.29 3.91 -9.33
C ARG A 34 11.33 2.79 -9.67
N VAL A 35 11.05 1.93 -8.70
CA VAL A 35 10.17 0.77 -8.90
C VAL A 35 8.93 0.91 -8.05
N LYS A 36 7.77 0.80 -8.69
CA LYS A 36 6.46 0.94 -8.06
C LYS A 36 5.69 -0.37 -8.10
N PHE A 37 5.23 -0.83 -6.92
CA PHE A 37 4.45 -2.07 -6.80
C PHE A 37 3.63 -2.12 -5.51
N LEU A 38 2.67 -3.03 -5.46
CA LEU A 38 1.85 -3.31 -4.29
C LEU A 38 2.64 -4.18 -3.31
N ALA A 39 2.74 -3.73 -2.06
CA ALA A 39 3.41 -4.49 -1.00
C ALA A 39 2.81 -4.21 0.38
N LYS A 40 3.06 -5.14 1.28
CA LYS A 40 2.88 -4.94 2.70
C LYS A 40 4.11 -4.25 3.28
N ILE A 41 3.89 -3.18 4.01
CA ILE A 41 4.94 -2.36 4.62
C ILE A 41 4.69 -2.23 6.12
N SER A 42 5.74 -2.32 6.89
CA SER A 42 5.75 -1.98 8.31
C SER A 42 6.80 -0.92 8.62
N ILE A 43 6.54 -0.09 9.62
CA ILE A 43 7.37 1.06 9.98
C ILE A 43 8.01 0.84 11.34
N ASP A 44 9.24 1.30 11.47
CA ASP A 44 9.94 1.44 12.75
C ASP A 44 10.54 2.85 12.89
N ILE A 45 10.47 3.38 14.09
CA ILE A 45 11.01 4.71 14.42
C ILE A 45 12.08 4.53 15.50
N ASP A 46 13.31 4.81 15.15
CA ASP A 46 14.42 4.80 16.12
C ASP A 46 14.25 5.93 17.13
N VAL A 47 14.01 5.57 18.37
CA VAL A 47 13.75 6.52 19.48
C VAL A 47 14.95 7.44 19.76
N LYS A 48 16.17 7.01 19.45
CA LYS A 48 17.40 7.78 19.73
C LYS A 48 17.69 8.83 18.67
N THR A 49 17.45 8.46 17.42
CA THR A 49 17.81 9.31 16.26
C THR A 49 16.61 9.99 15.63
N GLY A 50 15.39 9.50 15.91
CA GLY A 50 14.16 9.92 15.23
C GLY A 50 14.07 9.43 13.77
N GLN A 51 15.02 8.57 13.35
CA GLN A 51 15.04 8.04 11.99
C GLN A 51 13.88 7.08 11.77
N VAL A 52 13.18 7.26 10.67
CA VAL A 52 12.10 6.37 10.24
C VAL A 52 12.64 5.37 9.22
N SER A 53 12.36 4.11 9.45
CA SER A 53 12.73 2.99 8.59
C SER A 53 11.51 2.14 8.27
N PHE A 54 11.56 1.36 7.21
CA PHE A 54 10.48 0.45 6.86
C PHE A 54 10.98 -0.97 6.59
N ALA A 55 10.09 -1.92 6.68
CA ALA A 55 10.34 -3.30 6.27
C ALA A 55 9.29 -3.74 5.24
N LEU A 56 9.69 -4.67 4.38
CA LEU A 56 8.79 -5.38 3.47
C LEU A 56 8.81 -6.87 3.86
N PRO A 57 7.94 -7.30 4.79
CA PRO A 57 8.00 -8.65 5.36
C PRO A 57 7.92 -9.75 4.31
N ASP A 58 7.07 -9.58 3.30
CA ASP A 58 6.86 -10.58 2.24
C ASP A 58 8.09 -10.78 1.36
N PHE A 59 8.98 -9.79 1.30
CA PHE A 59 10.22 -9.82 0.52
C PHE A 59 11.47 -10.05 1.38
N GLY A 60 11.33 -10.05 2.70
CA GLY A 60 12.46 -10.22 3.62
C GLY A 60 13.39 -9.00 3.70
N LEU A 61 12.91 -7.81 3.32
CA LEU A 61 13.62 -6.55 3.51
C LEU A 61 13.41 -6.04 4.93
N GLY A 62 14.49 -5.84 5.68
CA GLY A 62 14.46 -5.38 7.06
C GLY A 62 14.71 -3.89 7.21
N TYR A 63 14.41 -3.35 8.39
CA TYR A 63 14.52 -1.92 8.74
C TYR A 63 15.93 -1.34 8.61
N LYS A 64 16.98 -2.15 8.76
CA LYS A 64 18.38 -1.69 8.71
C LYS A 64 18.80 -1.20 7.35
N ASP A 65 18.18 -1.74 6.31
CA ASP A 65 18.56 -1.50 4.91
C ASP A 65 17.69 -0.41 4.26
N THR A 66 16.84 0.25 5.03
CA THR A 66 15.81 1.14 4.52
C THR A 66 15.79 2.49 5.22
N ILE A 67 15.15 3.47 4.57
CA ILE A 67 14.92 4.80 5.14
C ILE A 67 13.62 5.39 4.57
N VAL A 68 12.91 6.16 5.41
CA VAL A 68 11.82 7.06 4.99
C VAL A 68 12.28 8.49 5.24
N GLU A 69 12.34 9.29 4.19
CA GLU A 69 12.75 10.70 4.30
C GLU A 69 11.63 11.55 4.90
N GLY A 70 12.01 12.69 5.50
CA GLY A 70 11.10 13.48 6.33
C GLY A 70 9.90 14.06 5.57
N ASP A 71 10.07 14.43 4.30
CA ASP A 71 9.02 14.90 3.40
C ASP A 71 8.00 13.79 3.09
N VAL A 72 8.47 12.61 2.70
CA VAL A 72 7.63 11.42 2.45
C VAL A 72 6.93 10.98 3.73
N TRP A 73 7.64 11.02 4.86
CA TRP A 73 7.05 10.69 6.16
C TRP A 73 5.91 11.65 6.53
N ALA A 74 6.08 12.94 6.30
CA ALA A 74 5.06 13.94 6.59
C ALA A 74 3.76 13.70 5.79
N GLU A 75 3.88 13.20 4.55
CA GLU A 75 2.74 12.91 3.68
C GLU A 75 1.99 11.63 4.06
N CYS A 76 2.70 10.57 4.48
CA CYS A 76 2.11 9.23 4.61
C CYS A 76 2.06 8.69 6.05
N LYS A 77 2.54 9.44 7.06
CA LYS A 77 2.59 8.97 8.46
C LYS A 77 1.24 8.50 8.99
N ASP A 78 0.16 9.23 8.67
CA ASP A 78 -1.17 8.92 9.19
C ASP A 78 -1.70 7.58 8.67
N ASP A 79 -1.31 7.18 7.48
CA ASP A 79 -1.66 5.89 6.91
C ASP A 79 -0.76 4.77 7.43
N LEU A 80 0.53 5.05 7.60
CA LEU A 80 1.53 4.06 7.96
C LEU A 80 1.56 3.72 9.46
N VAL A 81 1.14 4.63 10.33
CA VAL A 81 1.13 4.43 11.80
C VAL A 81 -0.12 3.67 12.28
N ARG A 82 -1.18 3.59 11.49
CA ARG A 82 -2.46 2.99 11.89
C ARG A 82 -2.43 1.49 12.16
N GLY A 83 -1.42 0.78 11.69
CA GLY A 83 -1.31 -0.67 11.88
C GLY A 83 0.14 -1.14 11.85
N ASN A 84 0.38 -2.35 12.37
CA ASN A 84 1.72 -2.95 12.34
C ASN A 84 2.16 -3.28 10.91
N ASP A 85 1.21 -3.67 10.05
CA ASP A 85 1.44 -4.01 8.65
C ASP A 85 0.36 -3.37 7.81
N VAL A 86 0.75 -2.51 6.89
CA VAL A 86 -0.17 -1.79 6.01
C VAL A 86 0.08 -2.19 4.55
N TRP A 87 -0.98 -2.48 3.80
CA TRP A 87 -0.89 -2.73 2.37
C TRP A 87 -1.01 -1.42 1.60
N GLY A 88 -0.11 -1.22 0.65
CA GLY A 88 -0.16 -0.04 -0.21
C GLY A 88 0.68 -0.17 -1.47
N MET A 89 0.42 0.75 -2.39
CA MET A 89 1.27 0.96 -3.54
C MET A 89 2.49 1.75 -3.08
N ILE A 90 3.64 1.11 -3.07
CA ILE A 90 4.92 1.72 -2.70
C ILE A 90 5.73 2.07 -3.94
N GLU A 91 6.54 3.09 -3.84
CA GLU A 91 7.58 3.41 -4.81
C GLU A 91 8.92 3.44 -4.10
N LEU A 92 9.85 2.64 -4.58
CA LEU A 92 11.18 2.50 -4.01
C LEU A 92 12.22 3.16 -4.90
N GLY A 93 13.23 3.74 -4.27
CA GLY A 93 14.46 4.19 -4.89
C GLY A 93 15.66 3.82 -4.03
N TYR A 94 16.83 4.20 -4.48
CA TYR A 94 18.07 3.99 -3.75
C TYR A 94 18.69 5.33 -3.35
N ARG A 95 19.19 5.41 -2.16
CA ARG A 95 20.04 6.49 -1.67
C ARG A 95 21.45 5.94 -1.53
N SER A 96 22.38 6.45 -2.34
CA SER A 96 23.76 6.02 -2.30
C SER A 96 24.48 6.56 -1.07
N PRO A 97 25.61 5.96 -0.63
CA PRO A 97 26.44 6.53 0.42
C PRO A 97 26.91 7.96 0.11
N GLU A 98 27.12 8.27 -1.16
CA GLU A 98 27.59 9.57 -1.63
C GLU A 98 26.50 10.66 -1.49
N ASP A 99 25.25 10.31 -1.61
CA ASP A 99 24.13 11.26 -1.42
C ASP A 99 24.04 11.77 0.02
N PHE A 100 24.56 11.01 1.00
CA PHE A 100 24.64 11.45 2.39
C PHE A 100 25.71 12.51 2.63
N ASP A 101 26.78 12.53 1.85
CA ASP A 101 27.88 13.49 2.04
C ASP A 101 27.51 14.91 1.58
N ILE A 102 26.62 15.03 0.59
CA ILE A 102 26.17 16.33 0.07
C ILE A 102 25.29 17.08 1.08
N GLU A 103 24.41 16.39 1.81
CA GLU A 103 23.59 17.02 2.86
C GLU A 103 24.42 17.40 4.11
N PHE A 104 25.47 16.64 4.42
CA PHE A 104 26.32 16.89 5.59
C PHE A 104 27.17 18.15 5.47
N GLU A 105 27.55 18.60 4.29
CA GLU A 105 28.26 19.87 4.11
C GLU A 105 27.39 21.08 4.49
N TYR A 106 26.07 20.97 4.36
CA TYR A 106 25.12 22.03 4.75
C TYR A 106 24.71 22.00 6.23
N GLU A 107 24.68 20.84 6.89
CA GLU A 107 24.22 20.68 8.29
C GLU A 107 25.35 20.51 9.32
N SER A 108 26.61 20.35 8.94
CA SER A 108 27.69 19.88 9.83
C SER A 108 28.17 20.86 10.91
N LYS A 109 27.32 21.82 11.32
CA LYS A 109 27.58 22.64 12.51
C LYS A 109 26.82 22.23 13.78
N ARG A 110 25.92 21.24 13.76
CA ARG A 110 25.03 20.98 14.90
C ARG A 110 24.82 19.55 15.40
N SER A 111 25.30 18.51 14.75
CA SER A 111 24.99 17.15 15.22
C SER A 111 26.17 16.18 15.09
N ARG A 112 26.74 15.77 16.22
CA ARG A 112 27.68 14.62 16.35
C ARG A 112 26.87 13.32 16.49
N GLY A 113 26.17 12.88 15.44
CA GLY A 113 25.58 11.56 15.36
C GLY A 113 26.29 10.76 14.28
N LYS A 114 26.83 9.58 14.59
CA LYS A 114 27.28 8.61 13.58
C LYS A 114 26.07 8.13 12.80
N THR A 115 25.68 8.82 11.75
CA THR A 115 24.78 8.28 10.73
C THR A 115 25.59 7.26 9.93
N SER A 116 25.08 6.04 9.85
CA SER A 116 25.66 5.00 8.99
C SER A 116 25.70 5.53 7.55
N ARG A 117 26.91 5.58 6.99
CA ARG A 117 27.14 6.01 5.59
C ARG A 117 26.80 4.92 4.57
N ASP A 118 26.10 3.90 4.99
CA ASP A 118 25.73 2.79 4.11
C ASP A 118 24.56 3.19 3.21
N GLY A 119 24.62 2.78 1.96
CA GLY A 119 23.51 2.97 1.03
C GLY A 119 22.23 2.29 1.52
N ARG A 120 21.08 2.91 1.28
CA ARG A 120 19.77 2.42 1.76
C ARG A 120 18.71 2.49 0.67
N ILE A 121 17.79 1.55 0.71
CA ILE A 121 16.54 1.63 -0.06
C ILE A 121 15.67 2.69 0.60
N ARG A 122 15.26 3.69 -0.17
CA ARG A 122 14.37 4.75 0.31
C ARG A 122 12.94 4.55 -0.19
N LEU A 123 11.99 4.88 0.65
CA LEU A 123 10.60 5.04 0.26
C LEU A 123 10.45 6.40 -0.43
N ILE A 124 9.97 6.41 -1.68
CA ILE A 124 9.72 7.64 -2.45
C ILE A 124 8.27 8.07 -2.32
N SER A 125 7.36 7.11 -2.36
CA SER A 125 5.93 7.38 -2.16
C SER A 125 5.23 6.16 -1.59
N PHE A 126 4.17 6.42 -0.86
CA PHE A 126 3.23 5.42 -0.36
C PHE A 126 1.80 5.88 -0.66
N LYS A 127 1.01 4.96 -1.18
CA LYS A 127 -0.42 5.17 -1.34
C LYS A 127 -1.15 3.98 -0.74
N ASN A 128 -1.89 4.23 0.33
CA ASN A 128 -2.64 3.19 1.03
C ASN A 128 -3.54 2.43 0.05
N PHE A 129 -3.46 1.10 0.09
CA PHE A 129 -4.33 0.25 -0.74
C PHE A 129 -5.73 0.13 -0.14
N CYS A 130 -5.85 0.31 1.19
CA CYS A 130 -7.15 0.40 1.84
C CYS A 130 -7.59 1.87 1.84
N PRO A 131 -8.19 2.37 0.75
CA PRO A 131 -8.39 3.80 0.52
C PRO A 131 -9.49 4.40 1.39
N TYR A 132 -10.12 3.59 2.24
CA TYR A 132 -11.36 4.02 2.86
C TYR A 132 -11.25 4.00 4.39
N GLN A 133 -11.20 5.17 4.95
CA GLN A 133 -12.03 5.41 6.11
C GLN A 133 -13.46 5.19 5.61
N ILE A 134 -14.07 4.08 6.05
CA ILE A 134 -15.47 3.85 5.77
C ILE A 134 -16.21 4.96 6.52
N ASP A 135 -16.63 5.98 5.81
CA ASP A 135 -17.53 7.00 6.33
C ASP A 135 -18.93 6.38 6.36
N LEU A 136 -19.26 5.83 7.53
CA LEU A 136 -20.58 5.19 7.74
C LEU A 136 -21.74 6.16 7.57
N ASP A 137 -21.52 7.45 7.79
CA ASP A 137 -22.57 8.46 7.65
C ASP A 137 -22.81 8.74 6.16
N GLN A 138 -21.76 8.81 5.35
CA GLN A 138 -21.90 8.85 3.89
C GLN A 138 -22.63 7.61 3.34
N TYR A 139 -22.34 6.42 3.88
CA TYR A 139 -23.06 5.19 3.47
C TYR A 139 -24.53 5.21 3.88
N LYS A 140 -24.85 5.71 5.07
CA LYS A 140 -26.23 5.87 5.53
C LYS A 140 -27.00 6.88 4.70
N ASP A 141 -26.37 7.99 4.35
CA ASP A 141 -26.99 9.01 3.51
C ASP A 141 -27.22 8.48 2.09
N ALA A 142 -26.22 7.84 1.48
CA ALA A 142 -26.38 7.16 0.20
C ALA A 142 -27.51 6.11 0.25
N ARG A 143 -27.58 5.30 1.34
CA ARG A 143 -28.65 4.29 1.51
C ARG A 143 -30.06 4.89 1.50
N ARG A 144 -30.23 6.12 1.98
CA ARG A 144 -31.54 6.79 2.04
C ARG A 144 -32.06 7.23 0.67
N GLU A 145 -31.15 7.45 -0.29
CA GLU A 145 -31.49 7.84 -1.65
C GLU A 145 -32.04 6.69 -2.50
N PHE A 146 -31.90 5.44 -2.03
CA PHE A 146 -32.31 4.24 -2.75
C PHE A 146 -33.44 3.49 -2.03
N SER A 147 -34.37 2.93 -2.80
CA SER A 147 -35.31 1.92 -2.29
C SER A 147 -34.57 0.67 -1.81
N THR A 148 -35.27 -0.19 -1.08
CA THR A 148 -34.66 -1.45 -0.61
C THR A 148 -34.24 -2.36 -1.77
N ASP A 149 -35.06 -2.42 -2.81
CA ASP A 149 -34.80 -3.26 -3.98
C ASP A 149 -33.60 -2.76 -4.79
N GLU A 150 -33.51 -1.45 -5.03
CA GLU A 150 -32.35 -0.85 -5.67
C GLU A 150 -31.07 -1.09 -4.85
N TRP A 151 -31.17 -1.01 -3.52
CA TRP A 151 -30.02 -1.25 -2.66
C TRP A 151 -29.56 -2.71 -2.69
N ILE A 152 -30.51 -3.65 -2.77
CA ILE A 152 -30.22 -5.07 -2.98
C ILE A 152 -29.47 -5.29 -4.29
N ASP A 153 -29.91 -4.64 -5.36
CA ASP A 153 -29.25 -4.72 -6.67
C ASP A 153 -27.84 -4.15 -6.63
N ILE A 154 -27.63 -3.05 -5.91
CA ILE A 154 -26.30 -2.46 -5.68
C ILE A 154 -25.39 -3.43 -4.93
N ILE A 155 -25.89 -4.06 -3.85
CA ILE A 155 -25.10 -5.03 -3.07
C ILE A 155 -24.74 -6.25 -3.93
N LEU A 156 -25.68 -6.79 -4.68
CA LEU A 156 -25.42 -7.91 -5.59
C LEU A 156 -24.39 -7.55 -6.65
N GLY A 157 -24.50 -6.35 -7.23
CA GLY A 157 -23.52 -5.84 -8.18
C GLY A 157 -22.12 -5.64 -7.57
N ALA A 158 -22.03 -5.22 -6.31
CA ALA A 158 -20.75 -5.03 -5.61
C ALA A 158 -19.97 -6.35 -5.38
N VAL A 159 -20.68 -7.48 -5.33
CA VAL A 159 -20.09 -8.83 -5.23
C VAL A 159 -20.05 -9.57 -6.57
N ASP A 160 -20.14 -8.82 -7.66
CA ASP A 160 -20.06 -9.32 -9.05
C ASP A 160 -21.20 -10.28 -9.46
N TYR A 161 -22.36 -10.15 -8.82
CA TYR A 161 -23.58 -10.85 -9.24
C TYR A 161 -24.44 -9.95 -10.12
N ASN A 162 -24.93 -10.52 -11.23
CA ASN A 162 -25.88 -9.79 -12.09
C ASN A 162 -27.28 -9.79 -11.47
N ALA A 163 -27.67 -8.67 -10.87
CA ALA A 163 -29.00 -8.51 -10.25
C ALA A 163 -30.15 -8.76 -11.25
N ASN A 164 -29.97 -8.46 -12.54
CA ASN A 164 -30.97 -8.70 -13.58
C ASN A 164 -31.08 -10.17 -14.02
N GLY A 165 -30.18 -11.03 -13.54
CA GLY A 165 -30.24 -12.48 -13.80
C GLY A 165 -31.20 -13.25 -12.90
N TYR A 166 -31.83 -12.58 -11.93
CA TYR A 166 -32.78 -13.19 -11.01
C TYR A 166 -34.22 -12.84 -11.43
N GLU A 167 -35.05 -13.87 -11.55
CA GLU A 167 -36.43 -13.71 -11.99
C GLU A 167 -37.39 -13.29 -10.85
N THR A 168 -37.01 -13.58 -9.59
CA THR A 168 -37.81 -13.27 -8.41
C THR A 168 -36.99 -12.63 -7.30
N GLU A 169 -37.68 -11.85 -6.45
CA GLU A 169 -37.06 -11.26 -5.23
C GLU A 169 -36.56 -12.34 -4.27
N GLU A 170 -37.26 -13.47 -4.16
CA GLU A 170 -36.81 -14.58 -3.30
C GLU A 170 -35.47 -15.15 -3.73
N GLN A 171 -35.19 -15.18 -5.03
CA GLN A 171 -33.87 -15.58 -5.53
C GLN A 171 -32.79 -14.59 -5.13
N LYS A 172 -33.05 -13.29 -5.23
CA LYS A 172 -32.13 -12.23 -4.79
C LYS A 172 -31.85 -12.31 -3.29
N LEU A 173 -32.89 -12.44 -2.48
CA LEU A 173 -32.78 -12.59 -1.03
C LEU A 173 -32.01 -13.86 -0.64
N THR A 174 -32.26 -14.97 -1.34
CA THR A 174 -31.49 -16.22 -1.13
C THR A 174 -30.02 -16.04 -1.39
N MET A 175 -29.65 -15.26 -2.41
CA MET A 175 -28.24 -14.93 -2.65
C MET A 175 -27.64 -14.05 -1.58
N LEU A 176 -28.40 -13.06 -1.06
CA LEU A 176 -27.94 -12.21 0.03
C LEU A 176 -27.70 -13.01 1.32
N THR A 177 -28.49 -14.06 1.61
CA THR A 177 -28.25 -14.90 2.79
C THR A 177 -26.89 -15.58 2.78
N ARG A 178 -26.29 -15.80 1.61
CA ARG A 178 -24.92 -16.33 1.49
C ARG A 178 -23.86 -15.34 1.96
N LEU A 179 -24.18 -14.06 2.06
CA LEU A 179 -23.28 -13.04 2.59
C LEU A 179 -23.32 -12.95 4.14
N LEU A 180 -24.33 -13.53 4.79
CA LEU A 180 -24.48 -13.49 6.26
C LEU A 180 -23.23 -13.97 7.01
N PRO A 181 -22.54 -15.06 6.62
CA PRO A 181 -21.35 -15.52 7.32
C PRO A 181 -20.21 -14.49 7.35
N PHE A 182 -20.21 -13.49 6.47
CA PHE A 182 -19.24 -12.41 6.46
C PHE A 182 -19.62 -11.25 7.39
N VAL A 183 -20.89 -11.19 7.82
CA VAL A 183 -21.43 -10.11 8.66
C VAL A 183 -21.59 -10.59 10.11
N GLU A 184 -21.92 -11.85 10.31
CA GLU A 184 -22.05 -12.49 11.62
C GLU A 184 -20.69 -13.08 12.04
N LYS A 185 -20.11 -12.50 13.09
CA LYS A 185 -18.94 -13.06 13.80
C LYS A 185 -19.37 -13.63 15.12
#